data_89bfb9b8e8250ecd8964db5f0eb00792
#
_entry.id   89bfb9b8e8250ecd8964db5f0eb00792
#
_cell.length_a   1.000
_cell.length_b   1.000
_cell.length_c   1.000
_cell.angle_alpha   90.00
_cell.angle_beta   90.00
_cell.angle_gamma   90.00
#
_symmetry.space_group_name_H-M   'P 1'
#
loop_
_entity.id
_entity.type
_entity.pdbx_description
1 polymer ?
#
loop_
_entity_poly.entity_id
_entity_poly.type
_entity_poly.pdbx_seq_one_letter_code
_entity_poly.pdbx_strand_id
1 'polypeptide(L)'
;EIPLRLVGSEMCIRDSCWAAQAGLYHHYGVPKYALDKKMFGIFEHRTLDPLHSIFRGFDDVFYVPHSRHTEVRKEDILKVPELTLLSESEESGVYMVMARGGREFFVTGHSEYSPLTLDTEYRRDLAKGLPIEMPRNYYVDNDPEKGPLVRWRGHANLLFSNWLNYFVYQETPYNIDDIK
;
A
#
# COMPACT_ATOMS: atom_id res chain seq x y z
N GLU A 1 -15.70 19.81 -9.14
CA GLU A 1 -14.28 20.21 -9.32
C GLU A 1 -13.62 20.19 -7.95
N ILE A 2 -12.71 19.24 -7.74
CA ILE A 2 -11.82 19.26 -6.57
C ILE A 2 -10.83 20.39 -6.86
N PRO A 3 -10.70 21.40 -5.98
CA PRO A 3 -9.77 22.50 -6.26
C PRO A 3 -8.35 21.92 -6.38
N LEU A 4 -7.70 22.17 -7.52
CA LEU A 4 -6.31 21.77 -7.81
C LEU A 4 -5.28 22.24 -6.75
N ARG A 5 -5.68 23.12 -5.83
CA ARG A 5 -4.88 23.58 -4.69
C ARG A 5 -4.83 22.62 -3.50
N LEU A 6 -5.72 21.62 -3.41
CA LEU A 6 -5.72 20.63 -2.33
C LEU A 6 -4.77 19.46 -2.57
N VAL A 7 -4.24 19.33 -3.78
CA VAL A 7 -3.33 18.28 -4.16
C VAL A 7 -1.94 18.88 -4.33
N GLY A 8 -1.09 18.75 -3.31
CA GLY A 8 0.36 18.78 -3.52
C GLY A 8 1.17 19.95 -3.01
N SER A 9 0.63 20.94 -2.28
CA SER A 9 1.50 21.99 -1.75
C SER A 9 1.67 22.01 -0.22
N GLU A 10 0.69 21.54 0.55
CA GLU A 10 0.71 21.73 2.01
C GLU A 10 0.20 20.51 2.82
N MET A 11 -0.32 19.47 2.19
CA MET A 11 -0.87 18.30 2.89
C MET A 11 -0.09 17.02 2.58
N CYS A 12 0.01 16.14 3.58
CA CYS A 12 0.55 14.80 3.39
C CYS A 12 -0.44 13.94 2.59
N ILE A 13 0.05 13.26 1.56
CA ILE A 13 -0.73 12.39 0.69
C ILE A 13 -0.26 10.95 0.87
N ARG A 14 -1.22 10.03 0.94
CA ARG A 14 -0.95 8.59 0.88
C ARG A 14 -1.83 7.96 -0.18
N ASP A 15 -1.21 7.61 -1.28
CA ASP A 15 -1.84 6.87 -2.38
C ASP A 15 -1.76 5.37 -2.14
N SER A 16 -2.78 4.62 -2.57
CA SER A 16 -2.78 3.16 -2.49
C SER A 16 -3.09 2.48 -3.82
N CYS A 17 -2.50 1.30 -4.03
CA CYS A 17 -2.67 0.41 -5.18
C CYS A 17 -2.50 1.13 -6.53
N TRP A 18 -3.56 1.20 -7.33
CA TRP A 18 -3.52 1.84 -8.65
C TRP A 18 -3.16 3.33 -8.56
N ALA A 19 -3.70 4.06 -7.58
CA ALA A 19 -3.39 5.47 -7.37
C ALA A 19 -1.90 5.67 -7.02
N ALA A 20 -1.32 4.80 -6.20
CA ALA A 20 0.11 4.84 -5.90
C ALA A 20 0.98 4.69 -7.17
N GLN A 21 0.63 3.73 -8.04
CA GLN A 21 1.35 3.53 -9.30
C GLN A 21 1.13 4.70 -10.27
N ALA A 22 -0.09 5.27 -10.32
CA ALA A 22 -0.40 6.43 -11.13
C ALA A 22 0.34 7.68 -10.64
N GLY A 23 0.41 7.90 -9.32
CA GLY A 23 1.16 8.98 -8.70
C GLY A 23 2.67 8.89 -8.96
N LEU A 24 3.26 7.71 -8.79
CA LEU A 24 4.66 7.45 -9.09
C LEU A 24 4.98 7.74 -10.57
N TYR A 25 4.10 7.34 -11.48
CA TYR A 25 4.27 7.65 -12.90
C TYR A 25 4.12 9.16 -13.18
N HIS A 26 3.06 9.78 -12.65
CA HIS A 26 2.74 11.18 -12.95
C HIS A 26 3.78 12.16 -12.39
N HIS A 27 4.23 11.95 -11.16
CA HIS A 27 5.13 12.89 -10.47
C HIS A 27 6.61 12.59 -10.70
N TYR A 28 6.95 11.30 -10.91
CA TYR A 28 8.34 10.84 -10.90
C TYR A 28 8.75 10.05 -12.16
N GLY A 29 7.84 9.86 -13.11
CA GLY A 29 8.12 9.15 -14.35
C GLY A 29 8.38 7.65 -14.17
N VAL A 30 8.08 7.08 -13.02
CA VAL A 30 8.28 5.64 -12.76
C VAL A 30 7.31 4.81 -13.59
N PRO A 31 7.80 3.93 -14.48
CA PRO A 31 6.93 3.17 -15.36
C PRO A 31 6.15 2.09 -14.61
N LYS A 32 4.97 1.75 -15.18
CA LYS A 32 4.11 0.68 -14.71
C LYS A 32 4.16 -0.48 -15.70
N TYR A 33 4.28 -1.70 -15.19
CA TYR A 33 4.36 -2.93 -15.97
C TYR A 33 3.13 -3.81 -15.73
N ALA A 34 2.64 -4.48 -16.78
CA ALA A 34 1.61 -5.49 -16.64
C ALA A 34 2.21 -6.77 -16.03
N LEU A 35 1.46 -7.41 -15.16
CA LEU A 35 1.79 -8.74 -14.63
C LEU A 35 1.15 -9.81 -15.54
N ASP A 36 1.85 -10.92 -15.74
CA ASP A 36 1.33 -12.08 -16.49
C ASP A 36 0.12 -12.70 -15.78
N LYS A 37 0.13 -12.68 -14.44
CA LYS A 37 -0.95 -13.13 -13.59
C LYS A 37 -1.30 -12.07 -12.56
N LYS A 38 -2.57 -12.03 -12.17
CA LYS A 38 -3.03 -11.16 -11.08
C LYS A 38 -2.25 -11.45 -9.79
N MET A 39 -1.65 -10.42 -9.20
CA MET A 39 -1.11 -10.49 -7.84
C MET A 39 -2.30 -10.46 -6.87
N PHE A 40 -2.65 -11.64 -6.31
CA PHE A 40 -3.89 -11.83 -5.58
C PHE A 40 -3.70 -12.68 -4.33
N GLY A 41 -3.85 -12.08 -3.15
CA GLY A 41 -3.66 -12.79 -1.87
C GLY A 41 -2.99 -11.95 -0.80
N ILE A 42 -2.43 -12.63 0.18
CA ILE A 42 -1.69 -12.08 1.32
C ILE A 42 -0.21 -12.40 1.17
N PHE A 43 0.62 -11.37 1.12
CA PHE A 43 2.05 -11.52 0.89
C PHE A 43 2.86 -11.01 2.07
N GLU A 44 3.99 -11.66 2.30
CA GLU A 44 4.96 -11.27 3.30
C GLU A 44 5.78 -10.07 2.81
N HIS A 45 6.00 -9.10 3.70
CA HIS A 45 6.77 -7.89 3.45
C HIS A 45 7.80 -7.68 4.55
N ARG A 46 8.86 -6.96 4.19
CA ARG A 46 9.93 -6.55 5.12
C ARG A 46 10.14 -5.05 5.03
N THR A 47 10.52 -4.45 6.15
CA THR A 47 10.97 -3.07 6.20
C THR A 47 12.43 -3.00 5.74
N LEU A 48 12.79 -1.97 4.96
CA LEU A 48 14.19 -1.70 4.57
C LEU A 48 14.86 -0.72 5.53
N ASP A 49 14.08 0.03 6.28
CA ASP A 49 14.53 0.89 7.37
C ASP A 49 13.62 0.67 8.60
N PRO A 50 13.96 -0.29 9.48
CA PRO A 50 13.16 -0.62 10.67
C PRO A 50 13.04 0.53 11.68
N LEU A 51 13.96 1.50 11.64
CA LEU A 51 13.95 2.66 12.55
C LEU A 51 13.10 3.82 12.03
N HIS A 52 12.64 3.75 10.79
CA HIS A 52 11.78 4.78 10.20
C HIS A 52 10.46 4.87 10.96
N SER A 53 10.02 6.08 11.29
CA SER A 53 8.84 6.34 12.14
C SER A 53 7.53 5.73 11.62
N ILE A 54 7.41 5.55 10.29
CA ILE A 54 6.24 4.90 9.68
C ILE A 54 6.09 3.43 10.11
N PHE A 55 7.20 2.75 10.45
CA PHE A 55 7.23 1.36 10.90
C PHE A 55 7.32 1.19 12.41
N ARG A 56 7.13 2.25 13.18
CA ARG A 56 7.18 2.14 14.63
C ARG A 56 6.18 1.11 15.15
N GLY A 57 6.68 0.12 15.87
CA GLY A 57 5.90 -0.99 16.41
C GLY A 57 5.62 -2.13 15.43
N PHE A 58 6.18 -2.07 14.21
CA PHE A 58 6.13 -3.19 13.27
C PHE A 58 7.08 -4.30 13.71
N ASP A 59 6.71 -5.53 13.37
CA ASP A 59 7.62 -6.67 13.39
C ASP A 59 8.54 -6.60 12.16
N ASP A 60 9.64 -7.38 12.18
CA ASP A 60 10.57 -7.47 11.04
C ASP A 60 9.89 -7.97 9.76
N VAL A 61 8.82 -8.74 9.95
CA VAL A 61 7.99 -9.34 8.90
C VAL A 61 6.54 -9.01 9.18
N PHE A 62 5.83 -8.57 8.15
CA PHE A 62 4.40 -8.29 8.23
C PHE A 62 3.69 -8.70 6.94
N TYR A 63 2.37 -8.80 7.00
CA TYR A 63 1.55 -9.30 5.89
C TYR A 63 0.65 -8.20 5.33
N VAL A 64 0.52 -8.19 3.99
CA VAL A 64 -0.32 -7.21 3.29
C VAL A 64 -1.16 -7.88 2.21
N PRO A 65 -2.45 -7.53 2.11
CA PRO A 65 -3.30 -7.91 1.00
C PRO A 65 -2.90 -7.22 -0.30
N HIS A 66 -2.91 -7.97 -1.40
CA HIS A 66 -2.76 -7.44 -2.76
C HIS A 66 -3.86 -7.97 -3.68
N SER A 67 -4.34 -7.09 -4.57
CA SER A 67 -5.24 -7.42 -5.69
C SER A 67 -4.93 -6.47 -6.83
N ARG A 68 -3.99 -6.83 -7.72
CA ARG A 68 -3.55 -5.95 -8.80
C ARG A 68 -3.06 -6.72 -10.03
N HIS A 69 -3.15 -6.09 -11.20
CA HIS A 69 -2.68 -6.61 -12.48
C HIS A 69 -1.41 -5.90 -12.99
N THR A 70 -0.88 -4.98 -12.21
CA THR A 70 0.29 -4.18 -12.60
C THR A 70 1.25 -4.02 -11.42
N GLU A 71 2.50 -3.69 -11.74
CA GLU A 71 3.55 -3.42 -10.76
C GLU A 71 4.39 -2.20 -11.17
N VAL A 72 5.11 -1.65 -10.19
CA VAL A 72 6.30 -0.82 -10.38
C VAL A 72 7.52 -1.63 -9.95
N ARG A 73 8.67 -1.37 -10.57
CA ARG A 73 9.89 -2.14 -10.30
C ARG A 73 10.85 -1.37 -9.40
N LYS A 74 11.53 -2.10 -8.54
CA LYS A 74 12.54 -1.55 -7.62
C LYS A 74 13.62 -0.78 -8.37
N GLU A 75 14.09 -1.34 -9.48
CA GLU A 75 15.16 -0.75 -10.29
C GLU A 75 14.79 0.63 -10.84
N ASP A 76 13.50 0.86 -11.12
CA ASP A 76 13.03 2.15 -11.61
C ASP A 76 12.82 3.16 -10.46
N ILE A 77 12.37 2.70 -9.30
CA ILE A 77 12.32 3.52 -8.09
C ILE A 77 13.72 4.04 -7.71
N LEU A 78 14.72 3.15 -7.71
CA LEU A 78 16.10 3.49 -7.31
C LEU A 78 16.83 4.42 -8.29
N LYS A 79 16.32 4.61 -9.51
CA LYS A 79 16.84 5.61 -10.46
C LYS A 79 16.43 7.04 -10.15
N VAL A 80 15.41 7.23 -9.31
CA VAL A 80 14.84 8.53 -8.97
C VAL A 80 15.33 8.96 -7.59
N PRO A 81 16.25 9.93 -7.49
CA PRO A 81 16.88 10.32 -6.22
C PRO A 81 15.92 10.85 -5.16
N GLU A 82 14.76 11.39 -5.58
CA GLU A 82 13.73 11.93 -4.71
C GLU A 82 12.89 10.85 -4.03
N LEU A 83 12.98 9.59 -4.49
CA LEU A 83 12.21 8.47 -3.97
C LEU A 83 13.03 7.65 -2.98
N THR A 84 12.40 7.28 -1.88
CA THR A 84 12.96 6.36 -0.89
C THR A 84 12.10 5.10 -0.84
N LEU A 85 12.68 3.95 -1.18
CA LEU A 85 12.02 2.66 -1.02
C LEU A 85 12.11 2.26 0.45
N LEU A 86 10.96 2.11 1.11
CA LEU A 86 10.86 1.82 2.54
C LEU A 86 10.54 0.36 2.85
N SER A 87 9.82 -0.32 1.95
CA SER A 87 9.41 -1.72 2.16
C SER A 87 9.15 -2.43 0.85
N GLU A 88 9.49 -3.71 0.83
CA GLU A 88 9.30 -4.61 -0.31
C GLU A 88 8.94 -6.03 0.13
N SER A 89 8.55 -6.84 -0.84
CA SER A 89 8.29 -8.27 -0.73
C SER A 89 9.09 -9.02 -1.79
N GLU A 90 9.60 -10.19 -1.47
CA GLU A 90 10.23 -11.07 -2.47
C GLU A 90 9.24 -11.54 -3.53
N GLU A 91 7.97 -11.74 -3.14
CA GLU A 91 6.94 -12.25 -4.04
C GLU A 91 6.13 -11.15 -4.74
N SER A 92 5.78 -10.08 -4.02
CA SER A 92 4.92 -9.02 -4.56
C SER A 92 5.66 -7.72 -4.91
N GLY A 93 7.00 -7.68 -4.77
CA GLY A 93 7.83 -6.55 -5.18
C GLY A 93 7.70 -5.32 -4.28
N VAL A 94 7.77 -4.14 -4.87
CA VAL A 94 7.70 -2.85 -4.17
C VAL A 94 6.39 -2.72 -3.41
N TYR A 95 6.48 -2.37 -2.11
CA TYR A 95 5.29 -2.12 -1.29
C TYR A 95 5.13 -0.64 -0.93
N MET A 96 6.14 -0.02 -0.34
CA MET A 96 6.04 1.36 0.12
C MET A 96 7.20 2.21 -0.36
N VAL A 97 6.87 3.32 -0.98
CA VAL A 97 7.81 4.35 -1.43
C VAL A 97 7.42 5.68 -0.82
N MET A 98 8.40 6.45 -0.36
CA MET A 98 8.22 7.77 0.21
C MET A 98 8.91 8.81 -0.67
N ALA A 99 8.34 10.01 -0.71
CA ALA A 99 8.94 11.18 -1.33
C ALA A 99 8.75 12.44 -0.49
N ARG A 100 9.47 13.50 -0.84
CA ARG A 100 9.40 14.84 -0.23
C ARG A 100 9.48 14.84 1.29
N GLY A 101 10.38 14.02 1.85
CA GLY A 101 10.60 13.96 3.30
C GLY A 101 9.39 13.48 4.10
N GLY A 102 8.54 12.63 3.53
CA GLY A 102 7.37 12.07 4.21
C GLY A 102 6.04 12.77 3.89
N ARG A 103 6.02 13.72 2.97
CA ARG A 103 4.77 14.33 2.50
C ARG A 103 3.99 13.46 1.52
N GLU A 104 4.66 12.55 0.85
CA GLU A 104 4.04 11.63 -0.12
C GLU A 104 4.43 10.19 0.19
N PHE A 105 3.42 9.33 0.31
CA PHE A 105 3.58 7.88 0.46
C PHE A 105 2.82 7.16 -0.64
N PHE A 106 3.49 6.27 -1.34
CA PHE A 106 2.93 5.41 -2.39
C PHE A 106 2.95 3.97 -1.90
N VAL A 107 1.77 3.42 -1.66
CA VAL A 107 1.61 2.07 -1.07
C VAL A 107 0.91 1.18 -2.08
N THR A 108 1.58 0.14 -2.58
CA THR A 108 1.04 -0.71 -3.66
C THR A 108 0.05 -1.77 -3.18
N GLY A 109 0.01 -2.06 -1.89
CA GLY A 109 -0.91 -3.03 -1.27
C GLY A 109 -2.11 -2.38 -0.60
N HIS A 110 -2.96 -3.21 -0.02
CA HIS A 110 -4.26 -2.85 0.52
C HIS A 110 -4.39 -3.16 2.02
N SER A 111 -3.66 -2.42 2.86
CA SER A 111 -3.75 -2.60 4.31
C SER A 111 -5.15 -2.30 4.88
N GLU A 112 -5.97 -1.54 4.14
CA GLU A 112 -7.34 -1.18 4.51
C GLU A 112 -8.38 -2.28 4.27
N TYR A 113 -8.04 -3.37 3.60
CA TYR A 113 -8.99 -4.41 3.25
C TYR A 113 -9.67 -5.05 4.46
N SER A 114 -11.00 -5.18 4.38
CA SER A 114 -11.75 -5.97 5.34
C SER A 114 -11.40 -7.47 5.21
N PRO A 115 -11.68 -8.28 6.25
CA PRO A 115 -11.41 -9.71 6.19
C PRO A 115 -11.98 -10.43 4.97
N LEU A 116 -13.14 -10.01 4.47
CA LEU A 116 -13.86 -10.68 3.39
C LEU A 116 -13.65 -10.06 2.00
N THR A 117 -12.84 -9.01 1.86
CA THR A 117 -12.70 -8.30 0.57
C THR A 117 -12.19 -9.24 -0.54
N LEU A 118 -11.11 -9.99 -0.28
CA LEU A 118 -10.56 -10.91 -1.29
C LEU A 118 -11.48 -12.11 -1.56
N ASP A 119 -12.20 -12.61 -0.57
CA ASP A 119 -13.20 -13.68 -0.75
C ASP A 119 -14.34 -13.22 -1.65
N THR A 120 -14.88 -12.03 -1.39
CA THR A 120 -15.93 -11.43 -2.21
C THR A 120 -15.48 -11.25 -3.65
N GLU A 121 -14.25 -10.78 -3.86
CA GLU A 121 -13.67 -10.61 -5.19
C GLU A 121 -13.48 -11.95 -5.89
N TYR A 122 -12.94 -12.94 -5.20
CA TYR A 122 -12.73 -14.30 -5.72
C TYR A 122 -14.05 -14.95 -6.15
N ARG A 123 -15.05 -14.99 -5.27
CA ARG A 123 -16.36 -15.58 -5.56
C ARG A 123 -17.10 -14.84 -6.67
N ARG A 124 -17.01 -13.50 -6.70
CA ARG A 124 -17.57 -12.68 -7.78
C ARG A 124 -17.00 -13.06 -9.16
N ASP A 125 -15.68 -13.18 -9.23
CA ASP A 125 -14.98 -13.44 -10.50
C ASP A 125 -15.17 -14.89 -10.96
N LEU A 126 -15.22 -15.86 -10.03
CA LEU A 126 -15.64 -17.24 -10.31
C LEU A 126 -17.05 -17.30 -10.88
N ALA A 127 -18.00 -16.60 -10.27
CA ALA A 127 -19.40 -16.58 -10.72
C ALA A 127 -19.55 -15.97 -12.14
N LYS A 128 -18.61 -15.11 -12.54
CA LYS A 128 -18.55 -14.55 -13.91
C LYS A 128 -17.80 -15.44 -14.90
N GLY A 129 -17.28 -16.59 -14.48
CA GLY A 129 -16.47 -17.48 -15.31
C GLY A 129 -15.10 -16.89 -15.71
N LEU A 130 -14.59 -15.92 -14.95
CA LEU A 130 -13.29 -15.32 -15.21
C LEU A 130 -12.16 -16.27 -14.73
N PRO A 131 -11.01 -16.29 -15.41
CA PRO A 131 -9.86 -17.08 -15.01
C PRO A 131 -9.18 -16.43 -13.79
N ILE A 132 -9.69 -16.72 -12.59
CA ILE A 132 -9.11 -16.26 -11.34
C ILE A 132 -8.55 -17.43 -10.54
N GLU A 133 -7.33 -17.27 -10.04
CA GLU A 133 -6.73 -18.19 -9.08
C GLU A 133 -7.21 -17.84 -7.66
N MET A 134 -7.25 -18.84 -6.77
CA MET A 134 -7.57 -18.63 -5.36
C MET A 134 -6.56 -17.65 -4.74
N PRO A 135 -6.99 -16.72 -3.87
CA PRO A 135 -6.08 -15.77 -3.23
C PRO A 135 -5.06 -16.51 -2.35
N ARG A 136 -3.77 -16.24 -2.61
CA ARG A 136 -2.65 -16.94 -1.93
C ARG A 136 -2.59 -16.56 -0.46
N ASN A 137 -2.30 -17.56 0.39
CA ASN A 137 -2.08 -17.38 1.84
C ASN A 137 -3.26 -16.71 2.58
N TYR A 138 -4.46 -16.79 2.04
CA TYR A 138 -5.61 -16.05 2.53
C TYR A 138 -6.57 -16.92 3.34
N TYR A 139 -6.89 -18.13 2.89
CA TYR A 139 -7.79 -19.01 3.60
C TYR A 139 -7.04 -19.89 4.62
N VAL A 140 -7.74 -20.28 5.69
CA VAL A 140 -7.24 -21.29 6.62
C VAL A 140 -7.03 -22.58 5.86
N ASP A 141 -5.85 -23.20 5.98
CA ASP A 141 -5.46 -24.44 5.30
C ASP A 141 -5.66 -24.42 3.77
N ASN A 142 -5.68 -23.23 3.15
CA ASN A 142 -6.03 -23.01 1.74
C ASN A 142 -7.42 -23.54 1.34
N ASP A 143 -8.36 -23.58 2.28
CA ASP A 143 -9.73 -24.04 2.07
C ASP A 143 -10.72 -22.86 2.14
N PRO A 144 -11.39 -22.48 1.03
CA PRO A 144 -12.36 -21.39 1.00
C PRO A 144 -13.55 -21.56 1.95
N GLU A 145 -13.88 -22.81 2.32
CA GLU A 145 -14.99 -23.09 3.25
C GLU A 145 -14.61 -22.82 4.73
N LYS A 146 -13.32 -22.75 5.02
CA LYS A 146 -12.82 -22.41 6.36
C LYS A 146 -12.70 -20.91 6.62
N GLY A 147 -12.89 -20.09 5.59
CA GLY A 147 -12.84 -18.64 5.66
C GLY A 147 -11.41 -18.05 5.76
N PRO A 148 -11.31 -16.72 5.84
CA PRO A 148 -10.03 -16.02 5.77
C PRO A 148 -9.22 -16.12 7.07
N LEU A 149 -7.90 -16.25 6.94
CA LEU A 149 -6.93 -16.12 8.02
C LEU A 149 -6.38 -14.68 8.02
N VAL A 150 -6.94 -13.83 8.88
CA VAL A 150 -6.56 -12.40 8.95
C VAL A 150 -5.25 -12.22 9.70
N ARG A 151 -4.19 -11.76 8.99
CA ARG A 151 -2.84 -11.56 9.53
C ARG A 151 -2.27 -10.14 9.32
N TRP A 152 -3.05 -9.21 8.74
CA TRP A 152 -2.58 -7.85 8.39
C TRP A 152 -3.16 -6.73 9.26
N ARG A 153 -4.22 -6.98 10.01
CA ARG A 153 -4.98 -5.94 10.71
C ARG A 153 -4.15 -5.14 11.73
N GLY A 154 -3.29 -5.81 12.48
CA GLY A 154 -2.45 -5.15 13.49
C GLY A 154 -1.49 -4.14 12.85
N HIS A 155 -0.74 -4.58 11.84
CA HIS A 155 0.19 -3.73 11.09
C HIS A 155 -0.53 -2.65 10.28
N ALA A 156 -1.72 -2.94 9.74
CA ALA A 156 -2.56 -1.93 9.10
C ALA A 156 -2.91 -0.78 10.06
N ASN A 157 -3.36 -1.09 11.27
CA ASN A 157 -3.65 -0.08 12.29
C ASN A 157 -2.41 0.73 12.66
N LEU A 158 -1.26 0.08 12.83
CA LEU A 158 0.01 0.77 13.11
C LEU A 158 0.40 1.69 11.95
N LEU A 159 0.29 1.23 10.69
CA LEU A 159 0.61 2.04 9.52
C LEU A 159 -0.21 3.33 9.48
N PHE A 160 -1.53 3.23 9.62
CA PHE A 160 -2.40 4.42 9.61
C PHE A 160 -2.14 5.34 10.80
N SER A 161 -1.96 4.79 12.00
CA SER A 161 -1.67 5.56 13.20
C SER A 161 -0.33 6.27 13.10
N ASN A 162 0.71 5.59 12.61
CA ASN A 162 2.03 6.18 12.45
C ASN A 162 2.02 7.27 11.37
N TRP A 163 1.34 7.03 10.23
CA TRP A 163 1.21 8.04 9.19
C TRP A 163 0.52 9.30 9.70
N LEU A 164 -0.61 9.17 10.40
CA LEU A 164 -1.32 10.30 10.99
C LEU A 164 -0.47 11.03 12.03
N ASN A 165 0.15 10.30 12.96
CA ASN A 165 0.85 10.91 14.10
C ASN A 165 2.19 11.54 13.72
N TYR A 166 2.98 10.90 12.85
CA TYR A 166 4.35 11.32 12.56
C TYR A 166 4.48 12.16 11.29
N PHE A 167 3.49 12.14 10.40
CA PHE A 167 3.55 12.85 9.13
C PHE A 167 2.42 13.86 8.99
N VAL A 168 1.16 13.45 9.14
CA VAL A 168 0.02 14.37 8.94
C VAL A 168 -0.01 15.44 10.03
N TYR A 169 -0.03 15.05 11.31
CA TYR A 169 -0.13 16.01 12.42
C TYR A 169 1.14 16.83 12.64
N GLN A 170 2.31 16.31 12.30
CA GLN A 170 3.58 17.02 12.47
C GLN A 170 3.88 18.00 11.34
N GLU A 171 3.43 17.68 10.12
CA GLU A 171 3.76 18.45 8.91
C GLU A 171 2.64 19.41 8.48
N THR A 172 1.42 19.23 8.98
CA THR A 172 0.31 20.13 8.66
C THR A 172 0.47 21.42 9.46
N PRO A 173 0.68 22.57 8.81
CA PRO A 173 0.75 23.86 9.51
C PRO A 173 -0.61 24.15 10.13
N TYR A 174 -0.68 24.09 11.44
CA TYR A 174 -1.89 24.34 12.21
C TYR A 174 -1.65 25.41 13.26
N ASN A 175 -2.41 26.48 13.18
CA ASN A 175 -2.39 27.53 14.17
C ASN A 175 -3.70 27.50 14.96
N ILE A 176 -3.60 27.23 16.28
CA ILE A 176 -4.77 27.19 17.18
C ILE A 176 -5.53 28.52 17.20
N ASP A 177 -4.84 29.64 17.01
CA ASP A 177 -5.43 30.99 17.03
C ASP A 177 -6.32 31.28 15.80
N ASP A 178 -6.24 30.44 14.75
CA ASP A 178 -7.06 30.56 13.54
C ASP A 178 -8.43 29.86 13.65
N ILE A 179 -8.69 29.15 14.75
CA ILE A 179 -10.02 28.56 15.05
C ILE A 179 -10.93 29.66 15.55
N LYS A 180 -11.91 30.01 14.76
CA LYS A 180 -13.02 30.92 15.15
C LYS A 180 -14.23 30.13 15.55
#